data_8c4a3d26026559bd88db510e92961e0c
#
_entry.id   8c4a3d26026559bd88db510e92961e0c
#
_cell.length_a   1.000
_cell.length_b   1.000
_cell.length_c   1.000
_cell.angle_alpha   90.00
_cell.angle_beta   90.00
_cell.angle_gamma   90.00
#
_symmetry.space_group_name_H-M   'P 1'
#
loop_
_entity.id
_entity.type
_entity.pdbx_description
1 polymer ?
#
loop_
_entity_poly.entity_id
_entity_poly.type
_entity_poly.pdbx_seq_one_letter_code
_entity_poly.pdbx_strand_id
1 'polypeptide(L)'
;MWKIILAGFVLLVLGAAAFYRFALPGLSSARPDPPKIEMEVATWLLLHSVPAEAAARANPLKPDESNLAEGASSFQQKCSVCHGFDGGGRTTIGEHVYPRAPSLRQARSG
;
A
#
# COMPACT_ATOMS: atom_id res chain seq x y z
N MET A 1 -23.12 -8.00 42.18
CA MET A 1 -21.80 -8.15 41.53
C MET A 1 -21.86 -9.12 40.34
N TRP A 2 -22.33 -10.37 40.53
CA TRP A 2 -22.44 -11.39 39.47
C TRP A 2 -23.21 -10.93 38.21
N LYS A 3 -24.39 -10.29 38.40
CA LYS A 3 -25.22 -9.79 37.27
C LYS A 3 -24.48 -8.74 36.41
N ILE A 4 -23.67 -7.89 37.02
CA ILE A 4 -22.87 -6.87 36.30
C ILE A 4 -21.76 -7.52 35.47
N ILE A 5 -21.08 -8.51 36.06
CA ILE A 5 -20.03 -9.28 35.36
C ILE A 5 -20.62 -10.04 34.16
N LEU A 6 -21.77 -10.70 34.36
CA LEU A 6 -22.46 -11.41 33.31
C LEU A 6 -22.90 -10.47 32.17
N ALA A 7 -23.49 -9.31 32.52
CA ALA A 7 -23.88 -8.30 31.53
C ALA A 7 -22.68 -7.77 30.73
N GLY A 8 -21.56 -7.50 31.40
CA GLY A 8 -20.32 -7.09 30.76
C GLY A 8 -19.76 -8.14 29.79
N PHE A 9 -19.77 -9.39 30.21
CA PHE A 9 -19.35 -10.51 29.36
C PHE A 9 -20.24 -10.66 28.12
N VAL A 10 -21.57 -10.60 28.30
CA VAL A 10 -22.52 -10.67 27.16
C VAL A 10 -22.28 -9.51 26.17
N LEU A 11 -22.09 -8.27 26.66
CA LEU A 11 -21.80 -7.13 25.80
C LEU A 11 -20.48 -7.29 25.03
N LEU A 12 -19.46 -7.84 25.68
CA LEU A 12 -18.18 -8.10 25.04
C LEU A 12 -18.31 -9.15 23.91
N VAL A 13 -19.03 -10.24 24.17
CA VAL A 13 -19.27 -11.30 23.18
C VAL A 13 -20.10 -10.77 22.00
N LEU A 14 -21.15 -10.00 22.26
CA LEU A 14 -21.95 -9.37 21.23
C LEU A 14 -21.15 -8.36 20.41
N GLY A 15 -20.30 -7.55 21.05
CA GLY A 15 -19.39 -6.63 20.38
C GLY A 15 -18.39 -7.34 19.49
N ALA A 16 -17.77 -8.41 19.99
CA ALA A 16 -16.84 -9.24 19.22
C ALA A 16 -17.52 -9.91 18.02
N ALA A 17 -18.73 -10.44 18.21
CA ALA A 17 -19.51 -11.05 17.14
C ALA A 17 -19.92 -10.02 16.08
N ALA A 18 -20.33 -8.82 16.49
CA ALA A 18 -20.65 -7.74 15.58
C ALA A 18 -19.41 -7.28 14.79
N PHE A 19 -18.27 -7.13 15.45
CA PHE A 19 -17.01 -6.81 14.80
C PHE A 19 -16.63 -7.88 13.76
N TYR A 20 -16.66 -9.14 14.16
CA TYR A 20 -16.36 -10.26 13.26
C TYR A 20 -17.30 -10.29 12.05
N ARG A 21 -18.60 -10.05 12.25
CA ARG A 21 -19.63 -10.15 11.21
C ARG A 21 -19.64 -8.96 10.25
N PHE A 22 -19.38 -7.74 10.76
CA PHE A 22 -19.59 -6.50 10.01
C PHE A 22 -18.31 -5.76 9.68
N ALA A 23 -17.34 -5.70 10.58
CA ALA A 23 -16.11 -4.95 10.38
C ALA A 23 -15.02 -5.78 9.68
N LEU A 24 -14.80 -7.02 10.13
CA LEU A 24 -13.72 -7.86 9.63
C LEU A 24 -13.77 -8.12 8.11
N PRO A 25 -14.96 -8.40 7.50
CA PRO A 25 -15.03 -8.59 6.05
C PRO A 25 -14.63 -7.34 5.27
N GLY A 26 -14.93 -6.15 5.80
CA GLY A 26 -14.52 -4.89 5.20
C GLY A 26 -13.01 -4.64 5.28
N LEU A 27 -12.35 -5.09 6.35
CA LEU A 27 -10.91 -4.95 6.54
C LEU A 27 -10.11 -6.00 5.76
N SER A 28 -10.68 -7.18 5.54
CA SER A 28 -10.00 -8.31 4.87
C SER A 28 -10.25 -8.39 3.37
N SER A 29 -11.16 -7.59 2.82
CA SER A 29 -11.44 -7.60 1.38
C SER A 29 -10.41 -6.76 0.61
N ALA A 30 -9.77 -7.36 -0.38
CA ALA A 30 -8.94 -6.64 -1.33
C ALA A 30 -9.83 -5.70 -2.16
N ARG A 31 -9.63 -4.40 -2.00
CA ARG A 31 -10.34 -3.35 -2.74
C ARG A 31 -9.38 -2.69 -3.71
N PRO A 32 -9.80 -2.41 -4.95
CA PRO A 32 -8.93 -1.72 -5.89
C PRO A 32 -8.55 -0.32 -5.42
N ASP A 33 -9.44 0.33 -4.68
CA ASP A 33 -9.23 1.67 -4.14
C ASP A 33 -9.36 1.64 -2.61
N PRO A 34 -8.26 1.81 -1.86
CA PRO A 34 -8.27 1.85 -0.41
C PRO A 34 -9.00 3.10 0.11
N PRO A 35 -9.62 3.02 1.30
CA PRO A 35 -10.18 4.18 1.96
C PRO A 35 -9.11 5.26 2.18
N LYS A 36 -9.50 6.54 2.13
CA LYS A 36 -8.57 7.67 2.31
C LYS A 36 -7.75 7.57 3.59
N ILE A 37 -8.39 7.20 4.70
CA ILE A 37 -7.71 7.05 5.99
C ILE A 37 -6.63 5.98 5.95
N GLU A 38 -6.85 4.87 5.25
CA GLU A 38 -5.86 3.81 5.08
C GLU A 38 -4.65 4.34 4.29
N MET A 39 -4.90 5.07 3.21
CA MET A 39 -3.85 5.69 2.40
C MET A 39 -3.04 6.72 3.19
N GLU A 40 -3.71 7.56 3.99
CA GLU A 40 -3.06 8.57 4.82
C GLU A 40 -2.18 7.92 5.89
N VAL A 41 -2.70 6.94 6.62
CA VAL A 41 -1.95 6.21 7.65
C VAL A 41 -0.78 5.45 7.04
N ALA A 42 -1.00 4.72 5.94
CA ALA A 42 0.06 3.97 5.26
C ALA A 42 1.16 4.90 4.72
N THR A 43 0.78 6.03 4.14
CA THR A 43 1.74 7.04 3.66
C THR A 43 2.51 7.66 4.81
N TRP A 44 1.83 8.01 5.89
CA TRP A 44 2.48 8.55 7.08
C TRP A 44 3.50 7.55 7.67
N LEU A 45 3.11 6.29 7.84
CA LEU A 45 4.01 5.23 8.31
C LEU A 45 5.20 5.05 7.38
N LEU A 46 5.00 5.03 6.07
CA LEU A 46 6.05 4.88 5.08
C LEU A 46 7.07 6.03 5.18
N LEU A 47 6.60 7.27 5.22
CA LEU A 47 7.47 8.45 5.31
C LEU A 47 8.29 8.49 6.61
N HIS A 48 7.70 8.03 7.72
CA HIS A 48 8.39 7.99 9.02
C HIS A 48 9.25 6.73 9.22
N SER A 49 9.11 5.72 8.36
CA SER A 49 9.95 4.53 8.40
C SER A 49 11.30 4.70 7.69
N VAL A 50 11.44 5.73 6.85
CA VAL A 50 12.68 6.00 6.13
C VAL A 50 13.60 6.86 7.01
N PRO A 51 14.78 6.37 7.43
CA PRO A 51 15.73 7.17 8.19
C PRO A 51 16.22 8.38 7.37
N ALA A 52 16.44 9.50 8.05
CA ALA A 52 16.91 10.73 7.39
C ALA A 52 18.22 10.52 6.62
N GLU A 53 19.11 9.67 7.14
CA GLU A 53 20.37 9.33 6.49
C GLU A 53 20.15 8.56 5.17
N ALA A 54 19.11 7.74 5.09
CA ALA A 54 18.77 7.03 3.86
C ALA A 54 18.18 7.97 2.81
N ALA A 55 17.34 8.93 3.23
CA ALA A 55 16.78 9.95 2.35
C ALA A 55 17.84 10.93 1.81
N ALA A 56 18.90 11.18 2.58
CA ALA A 56 20.01 12.07 2.21
C ALA A 56 21.06 11.40 1.31
N ARG A 57 21.00 10.10 1.08
CA ARG A 57 21.99 9.40 0.25
C ARG A 57 21.84 9.79 -1.21
N ALA A 58 22.94 10.21 -1.82
CA ALA A 58 23.00 10.39 -3.26
C ALA A 58 22.92 9.04 -3.98
N ASN A 59 22.28 9.01 -5.15
CA ASN A 59 22.29 7.83 -6.00
C ASN A 59 23.75 7.50 -6.41
N PRO A 60 24.27 6.30 -6.10
CA PRO A 60 25.63 5.93 -6.48
C PRO A 60 25.78 5.67 -7.98
N LEU A 61 24.68 5.43 -8.71
CA LEU A 61 24.70 5.16 -10.13
C LEU A 61 24.65 6.47 -10.93
N LYS A 62 25.52 6.58 -11.91
CA LYS A 62 25.50 7.72 -12.84
C LYS A 62 24.39 7.50 -13.88
N PRO A 63 23.70 8.56 -14.32
CA PRO A 63 22.67 8.47 -15.38
C PRO A 63 23.34 8.43 -16.77
N ASP A 64 24.28 7.48 -16.97
CA ASP A 64 24.86 7.22 -18.27
C ASP A 64 23.99 6.25 -19.09
N GLU A 65 24.28 6.14 -20.40
CA GLU A 65 23.49 5.35 -21.34
C GLU A 65 23.44 3.85 -20.93
N SER A 66 24.53 3.31 -20.43
CA SER A 66 24.62 1.91 -20.00
C SER A 66 23.71 1.64 -18.81
N ASN A 67 23.78 2.45 -17.76
CA ASN A 67 22.96 2.31 -16.57
C ASN A 67 21.47 2.54 -16.87
N LEU A 68 21.16 3.48 -17.76
CA LEU A 68 19.79 3.72 -18.20
C LEU A 68 19.22 2.55 -19.02
N ALA A 69 20.02 1.97 -19.92
CA ALA A 69 19.62 0.79 -20.69
C ALA A 69 19.39 -0.45 -19.81
N GLU A 70 20.26 -0.69 -18.84
CA GLU A 70 20.10 -1.78 -17.88
C GLU A 70 18.88 -1.58 -16.99
N GLY A 71 18.68 -0.35 -16.51
CA GLY A 71 17.50 0.01 -15.74
C GLY A 71 16.21 -0.17 -16.52
N ALA A 72 16.16 0.25 -17.79
CA ALA A 72 15.03 0.05 -18.68
C ALA A 72 14.73 -1.44 -18.91
N SER A 73 15.77 -2.23 -19.16
CA SER A 73 15.63 -3.69 -19.31
C SER A 73 15.07 -4.34 -18.04
N SER A 74 15.59 -3.97 -16.87
CA SER A 74 15.11 -4.46 -15.58
C SER A 74 13.67 -4.06 -15.32
N PHE A 75 13.30 -2.82 -15.64
CA PHE A 75 11.93 -2.33 -15.54
C PHE A 75 10.97 -3.12 -16.43
N GLN A 76 11.33 -3.33 -17.69
CA GLN A 76 10.51 -4.10 -18.63
C GLN A 76 10.27 -5.53 -18.15
N GLN A 77 11.28 -6.18 -17.61
CA GLN A 77 11.18 -7.57 -17.18
C GLN A 77 10.43 -7.77 -15.85
N LYS A 78 10.53 -6.83 -14.93
CA LYS A 78 10.08 -7.01 -13.55
C LYS A 78 8.92 -6.10 -13.13
N CYS A 79 8.85 -4.88 -13.67
CA CYS A 79 7.93 -3.85 -13.18
C CYS A 79 6.79 -3.55 -14.16
N SER A 80 7.05 -3.69 -15.46
CA SER A 80 6.09 -3.28 -16.50
C SER A 80 4.79 -4.09 -16.48
N VAL A 81 4.79 -5.30 -15.96
CA VAL A 81 3.59 -6.15 -15.83
C VAL A 81 2.48 -5.47 -15.01
N CYS A 82 2.86 -4.72 -13.97
CA CYS A 82 1.92 -3.96 -13.15
C CYS A 82 1.89 -2.48 -13.52
N HIS A 83 3.05 -1.87 -13.78
CA HIS A 83 3.17 -0.43 -14.01
C HIS A 83 3.00 0.00 -15.47
N GLY A 84 2.92 -0.95 -16.41
CA GLY A 84 2.90 -0.66 -17.85
C GLY A 84 4.28 -0.29 -18.39
N PHE A 85 4.50 -0.51 -19.70
CA PHE A 85 5.76 -0.13 -20.34
C PHE A 85 6.02 1.37 -20.29
N ASP A 86 4.96 2.15 -20.16
CA ASP A 86 4.97 3.60 -20.06
C ASP A 86 5.03 4.13 -18.60
N GLY A 87 5.01 3.24 -17.60
CA GLY A 87 4.97 3.61 -16.20
C GLY A 87 3.63 4.19 -15.73
N GLY A 88 2.58 4.12 -16.54
CA GLY A 88 1.26 4.70 -16.24
C GLY A 88 0.40 3.95 -15.23
N GLY A 89 0.76 2.72 -14.89
CA GLY A 89 0.01 1.86 -13.95
C GLY A 89 -1.28 1.26 -14.54
N ARG A 90 -1.56 1.49 -15.81
CA ARG A 90 -2.81 1.04 -16.47
C ARG A 90 -2.59 -0.28 -17.19
N THR A 91 -2.45 -1.34 -16.43
CA THR A 91 -2.41 -2.71 -16.97
C THR A 91 -3.53 -3.52 -16.36
N THR A 92 -3.94 -4.60 -17.03
CA THR A 92 -4.96 -5.51 -16.47
C THR A 92 -4.57 -6.01 -15.09
N ILE A 93 -3.29 -6.33 -14.85
CA ILE A 93 -2.83 -6.77 -13.53
C ILE A 93 -2.76 -5.58 -12.57
N GLY A 94 -2.15 -4.47 -12.98
CA GLY A 94 -1.96 -3.28 -12.14
C GLY A 94 -3.26 -2.67 -11.63
N GLU A 95 -4.34 -2.77 -12.40
CA GLU A 95 -5.67 -2.29 -12.01
C GLU A 95 -6.42 -3.23 -11.07
N HIS A 96 -6.03 -4.51 -11.01
CA HIS A 96 -6.73 -5.54 -10.22
C HIS A 96 -5.93 -6.01 -8.99
N VAL A 97 -4.74 -5.47 -8.73
CA VAL A 97 -4.00 -5.71 -7.48
C VAL A 97 -4.42 -4.72 -6.39
N TYR A 98 -4.19 -5.08 -5.15
CA TYR A 98 -4.46 -4.21 -4.01
C TYR A 98 -3.16 -3.89 -3.25
N PRO A 99 -2.86 -2.61 -3.01
CA PRO A 99 -3.45 -1.44 -3.64
C PRO A 99 -3.15 -1.41 -5.14
N ARG A 100 -3.97 -0.69 -5.93
CA ARG A 100 -3.76 -0.54 -7.37
C ARG A 100 -2.36 -0.01 -7.68
N ALA A 101 -1.72 -0.53 -8.73
CA ALA A 101 -0.39 -0.08 -9.11
C ALA A 101 -0.40 1.42 -9.45
N PRO A 102 0.37 2.25 -8.72
CA PRO A 102 0.38 3.68 -8.94
C PRO A 102 1.10 4.04 -10.26
N SER A 103 0.73 5.19 -10.84
CA SER A 103 1.50 5.77 -11.93
C SER A 103 2.87 6.22 -11.42
N LEU A 104 3.93 5.76 -12.06
CA LEU A 104 5.31 6.17 -11.78
C LEU A 104 5.71 7.46 -12.50
N ARG A 105 4.84 7.96 -13.42
CA ARG A 105 5.05 9.20 -14.14
C ARG A 105 4.82 10.45 -13.30
N GLN A 106 3.98 10.32 -12.29
CA GLN A 106 3.73 11.43 -11.37
C GLN A 106 4.82 11.41 -10.32
N ALA A 107 5.80 12.30 -10.47
CA ALA A 107 6.70 12.60 -9.36
C ALA A 107 5.83 12.97 -8.15
N ARG A 108 5.93 12.19 -7.07
CA ARG A 108 5.38 12.63 -5.79
C ARG A 108 6.16 13.88 -5.40
N SER A 109 5.55 15.03 -5.62
CA SER A 109 5.97 16.26 -4.97
C SER A 109 5.78 16.03 -3.48
N GLY A 110 6.87 15.71 -2.77
CA GLY A 110 6.93 15.69 -1.32
C GLY A 110 6.81 17.09 -0.75
#